data_cfb2f747b50997ef1ac58ebb5c2cd122
#
_entry.id   cfb2f747b50997ef1ac58ebb5c2cd122
#
_cell.length_a   1.000
_cell.length_b   1.000
_cell.length_c   1.000
_cell.angle_alpha   90.00
_cell.angle_beta   90.00
_cell.angle_gamma   90.00
#
_symmetry.space_group_name_H-M   'P 1'
#
loop_
_entity.id
_entity.type
_entity.pdbx_description
1 polymer ?
#
loop_
_entity_poly.entity_id
_entity_poly.type
_entity_poly.pdbx_seq_one_letter_code
_entity_poly.pdbx_strand_id
1 'polypeptide(L)'
;DKYPRQLSGGQQQRVAISRAMAKSPSILLMDEPLSNLDARLRIEMREEIRRIQQETGVTTVFVTHDQEEALSIADSVMVLEKGEIQQVADPVSLYQTPSNLFVARFIGSPIINTFAKGSAALNPNSAFAELNWATIGVRSEHFRPGTADNYLVRGKAVRVEAVGKDITVHLEWEGERFVVSNLDGDLEVGQEVYLQVPAERLLFFQEDQRRILSESEREG
;
A
#
# COMPACT_ATOMS: atom_id res chain seq x y z
N ASP A 1 -21.07 -37.43 6.36
CA ASP A 1 -19.86 -37.36 7.17
C ASP A 1 -18.63 -37.38 6.25
N LYS A 2 -17.75 -36.36 6.37
CA LYS A 2 -16.50 -36.29 5.66
C LYS A 2 -15.34 -36.22 6.65
N TYR A 3 -14.25 -36.92 6.34
CA TYR A 3 -13.01 -36.78 7.10
C TYR A 3 -12.30 -35.47 6.76
N PRO A 4 -11.49 -34.88 7.65
CA PRO A 4 -10.78 -33.63 7.38
C PRO A 4 -10.02 -33.59 6.05
N ARG A 5 -9.43 -34.71 5.61
CA ARG A 5 -8.72 -34.89 4.34
C ARG A 5 -9.60 -34.76 3.10
N GLN A 6 -10.92 -34.84 3.26
CA GLN A 6 -11.91 -34.77 2.15
C GLN A 6 -12.53 -33.38 2.02
N LEU A 7 -12.15 -32.45 2.89
CA LEU A 7 -12.58 -31.06 2.89
C LEU A 7 -11.68 -30.21 2.00
N SER A 8 -12.28 -29.24 1.27
CA SER A 8 -11.50 -28.20 0.60
C SER A 8 -10.79 -27.32 1.62
N GLY A 9 -9.76 -26.59 1.23
CA GLY A 9 -9.00 -25.67 2.09
C GLY A 9 -9.91 -24.71 2.84
N GLY A 10 -10.86 -24.07 2.16
CA GLY A 10 -11.83 -23.17 2.81
C GLY A 10 -12.79 -23.88 3.77
N GLN A 11 -13.18 -25.13 3.47
CA GLN A 11 -13.99 -25.92 4.42
C GLN A 11 -13.18 -26.27 5.66
N GLN A 12 -11.90 -26.63 5.51
CA GLN A 12 -11.01 -26.88 6.65
C GLN A 12 -10.86 -25.62 7.51
N GLN A 13 -10.68 -24.46 6.87
CA GLN A 13 -10.55 -23.19 7.56
C GLN A 13 -11.82 -22.81 8.34
N ARG A 14 -13.00 -22.93 7.73
CA ARG A 14 -14.28 -22.70 8.42
C ARG A 14 -14.46 -23.63 9.63
N VAL A 15 -14.09 -24.89 9.50
CA VAL A 15 -14.12 -25.85 10.63
C VAL A 15 -13.15 -25.45 11.74
N ALA A 16 -11.94 -24.98 11.39
CA ALA A 16 -10.96 -24.52 12.37
C ALA A 16 -11.47 -23.30 13.16
N ILE A 17 -12.02 -22.29 12.47
CA ILE A 17 -12.60 -21.11 13.08
C ILE A 17 -13.80 -21.49 13.96
N SER A 18 -14.72 -22.33 13.47
CA SER A 18 -15.89 -22.79 14.22
C SER A 18 -15.49 -23.52 15.51
N ARG A 19 -14.44 -24.36 15.46
CA ARG A 19 -13.89 -25.06 16.63
C ARG A 19 -13.30 -24.09 17.66
N ALA A 20 -12.58 -23.06 17.20
CA ALA A 20 -12.05 -22.03 18.09
C ALA A 20 -13.17 -21.23 18.76
N MET A 21 -14.17 -20.83 17.98
CA MET A 21 -15.32 -20.05 18.45
C MET A 21 -16.26 -20.85 19.40
N ALA A 22 -16.36 -22.16 19.22
CA ALA A 22 -17.20 -23.00 20.08
C ALA A 22 -16.84 -22.98 21.58
N LYS A 23 -15.65 -22.50 21.91
CA LYS A 23 -15.16 -22.29 23.28
C LYS A 23 -15.51 -20.91 23.84
N SER A 24 -16.19 -20.05 23.07
CA SER A 24 -16.49 -18.65 23.42
C SER A 24 -15.25 -17.89 23.94
N PRO A 25 -14.17 -17.83 23.15
CA PRO A 25 -12.94 -17.21 23.60
C PRO A 25 -13.10 -15.70 23.73
N SER A 26 -12.37 -15.08 24.66
CA SER A 26 -12.25 -13.61 24.74
C SER A 26 -11.30 -13.03 23.68
N ILE A 27 -10.33 -13.82 23.23
CA ILE A 27 -9.36 -13.47 22.20
C ILE A 27 -9.21 -14.63 21.22
N LEU A 28 -9.26 -14.32 19.92
CA LEU A 28 -9.03 -15.27 18.83
C LEU A 28 -7.69 -14.93 18.15
N LEU A 29 -6.77 -15.88 18.13
CA LEU A 29 -5.48 -15.74 17.47
C LEU A 29 -5.50 -16.54 16.17
N MET A 30 -5.18 -15.88 15.06
CA MET A 30 -5.08 -16.48 13.73
C MET A 30 -3.68 -16.18 13.15
N ASP A 31 -2.93 -17.23 12.88
CA ASP A 31 -1.60 -17.16 12.30
C ASP A 31 -1.64 -17.64 10.85
N GLU A 32 -1.45 -16.71 9.91
CA GLU A 32 -1.50 -16.91 8.46
C GLU A 32 -2.72 -17.77 7.99
N PRO A 33 -3.95 -17.46 8.42
CA PRO A 33 -5.08 -18.37 8.23
C PRO A 33 -5.49 -18.54 6.76
N LEU A 34 -5.05 -17.67 5.85
CA LEU A 34 -5.48 -17.67 4.45
C LEU A 34 -4.36 -18.07 3.47
N SER A 35 -3.15 -18.33 3.96
CA SER A 35 -1.95 -18.59 3.14
C SER A 35 -2.09 -19.76 2.15
N ASN A 36 -2.89 -20.77 2.48
CA ASN A 36 -3.07 -21.99 1.67
C ASN A 36 -4.33 -21.97 0.77
N LEU A 37 -4.95 -20.79 0.58
CA LEU A 37 -6.16 -20.63 -0.21
C LEU A 37 -5.87 -19.96 -1.55
N ASP A 38 -6.64 -20.33 -2.58
CA ASP A 38 -6.63 -19.61 -3.85
C ASP A 38 -7.21 -18.19 -3.71
N ALA A 39 -6.91 -17.31 -4.67
CA ALA A 39 -7.24 -15.89 -4.60
C ALA A 39 -8.75 -15.63 -4.37
N ARG A 40 -9.64 -16.38 -5.05
CA ARG A 40 -11.08 -16.20 -4.91
C ARG A 40 -11.55 -16.61 -3.51
N LEU A 41 -11.13 -17.78 -3.07
CA LEU A 41 -11.50 -18.31 -1.76
C LEU A 41 -10.93 -17.45 -0.62
N ARG A 42 -9.76 -16.82 -0.83
CA ARG A 42 -9.15 -15.89 0.11
C ARG A 42 -10.05 -14.65 0.32
N ILE A 43 -10.62 -14.09 -0.75
CA ILE A 43 -11.57 -12.97 -0.65
C ILE A 43 -12.81 -13.38 0.13
N GLU A 44 -13.43 -14.51 -0.22
CA GLU A 44 -14.63 -15.02 0.48
C GLU A 44 -14.36 -15.27 1.97
N MET A 45 -13.18 -15.80 2.30
CA MET A 45 -12.81 -16.07 3.70
C MET A 45 -12.49 -14.81 4.50
N ARG A 46 -11.92 -13.77 3.89
CA ARG A 46 -11.72 -12.45 4.52
C ARG A 46 -13.05 -11.85 4.97
N GLU A 47 -14.05 -11.84 4.08
CA GLU A 47 -15.39 -11.35 4.38
C GLU A 47 -16.04 -12.16 5.52
N GLU A 48 -15.91 -13.48 5.48
CA GLU A 48 -16.48 -14.38 6.50
C GLU A 48 -15.83 -14.16 7.88
N ILE A 49 -14.50 -14.03 7.95
CA ILE A 49 -13.79 -13.74 9.20
C ILE A 49 -14.23 -12.40 9.76
N ARG A 50 -14.31 -11.36 8.92
CA ARG A 50 -14.77 -10.04 9.34
C ARG A 50 -16.21 -10.08 9.87
N ARG A 51 -17.10 -10.78 9.18
CA ARG A 51 -18.49 -10.98 9.59
C ARG A 51 -18.57 -11.66 10.96
N ILE A 52 -17.85 -12.77 11.16
CA ILE A 52 -17.84 -13.50 12.44
C ILE A 52 -17.34 -12.59 13.57
N GLN A 53 -16.27 -11.83 13.33
CA GLN A 53 -15.72 -10.91 14.33
C GLN A 53 -16.75 -9.83 14.71
N GLN A 54 -17.45 -9.24 13.73
CA GLN A 54 -18.48 -8.22 13.98
C GLN A 54 -19.71 -8.79 14.73
N GLU A 55 -20.16 -9.97 14.36
CA GLU A 55 -21.32 -10.62 15.00
C GLU A 55 -21.04 -11.07 16.44
N THR A 56 -19.82 -11.47 16.72
CA THR A 56 -19.44 -12.02 18.03
C THR A 56 -18.78 -11.00 18.95
N GLY A 57 -18.22 -9.91 18.40
CA GLY A 57 -17.44 -8.93 19.14
C GLY A 57 -16.13 -9.46 19.71
N VAL A 58 -15.67 -10.66 19.29
CA VAL A 58 -14.43 -11.25 19.81
C VAL A 58 -13.21 -10.45 19.37
N THR A 59 -12.33 -10.12 20.29
CA THR A 59 -11.03 -9.50 19.96
C THR A 59 -10.21 -10.50 19.15
N THR A 60 -9.81 -10.11 17.94
CA THR A 60 -9.09 -10.99 17.02
C THR A 60 -7.71 -10.41 16.71
N VAL A 61 -6.67 -11.22 16.89
CA VAL A 61 -5.32 -10.95 16.41
C VAL A 61 -5.09 -11.78 15.16
N PHE A 62 -4.84 -11.12 14.05
CA PHE A 62 -4.67 -11.73 12.73
C PHE A 62 -3.26 -11.46 12.23
N VAL A 63 -2.45 -12.50 12.09
CA VAL A 63 -1.09 -12.39 11.58
C VAL A 63 -1.07 -12.81 10.11
N THR A 64 -0.52 -11.96 9.26
CA THR A 64 -0.37 -12.23 7.82
C THR A 64 0.85 -11.50 7.27
N HIS A 65 1.41 -12.00 6.18
CA HIS A 65 2.40 -11.30 5.35
C HIS A 65 1.75 -10.63 4.13
N ASP A 66 0.45 -10.80 3.92
CA ASP A 66 -0.32 -10.20 2.83
C ASP A 66 -0.93 -8.87 3.31
N GLN A 67 -0.44 -7.78 2.71
CA GLN A 67 -0.91 -6.43 3.06
C GLN A 67 -2.40 -6.21 2.73
N GLU A 68 -2.93 -6.81 1.64
CA GLU A 68 -4.34 -6.66 1.29
C GLU A 68 -5.24 -7.33 2.33
N GLU A 69 -4.81 -8.48 2.87
CA GLU A 69 -5.51 -9.12 3.97
C GLU A 69 -5.56 -8.22 5.19
N ALA A 70 -4.39 -7.72 5.63
CA ALA A 70 -4.31 -6.85 6.80
C ALA A 70 -5.18 -5.60 6.65
N LEU A 71 -5.04 -4.88 5.52
CA LEU A 71 -5.76 -3.63 5.29
C LEU A 71 -7.27 -3.80 5.10
N SER A 72 -7.74 -4.99 4.66
CA SER A 72 -9.16 -5.23 4.42
C SER A 72 -9.93 -5.75 5.63
N ILE A 73 -9.26 -6.44 6.56
CA ILE A 73 -9.91 -7.10 7.70
C ILE A 73 -9.80 -6.27 8.98
N ALA A 74 -8.66 -5.63 9.24
CA ALA A 74 -8.33 -5.09 10.53
C ALA A 74 -8.94 -3.70 10.80
N ASP A 75 -9.27 -3.43 12.06
CA ASP A 75 -9.58 -2.09 12.55
C ASP A 75 -8.29 -1.31 12.84
N SER A 76 -7.22 -2.03 13.23
CA SER A 76 -5.88 -1.48 13.46
C SER A 76 -4.84 -2.48 13.00
N VAL A 77 -3.81 -2.01 12.32
CA VAL A 77 -2.71 -2.82 11.78
C VAL A 77 -1.41 -2.41 12.44
N MET A 78 -0.64 -3.39 12.89
CA MET A 78 0.71 -3.23 13.39
C MET A 78 1.71 -3.71 12.32
N VAL A 79 2.54 -2.80 11.83
CA VAL A 79 3.62 -3.12 10.89
C VAL A 79 4.89 -3.41 11.65
N LEU A 80 5.49 -4.57 11.37
CA LEU A 80 6.72 -5.05 12.01
C LEU A 80 7.86 -5.18 10.99
N GLU A 81 9.04 -4.73 11.35
CA GLU A 81 10.28 -5.01 10.64
C GLU A 81 11.32 -5.59 11.61
N LYS A 82 11.80 -6.80 11.34
CA LYS A 82 12.84 -7.48 12.17
C LYS A 82 12.51 -7.52 13.66
N GLY A 83 11.21 -7.64 13.99
CA GLY A 83 10.73 -7.70 15.37
C GLY A 83 10.51 -6.34 16.03
N GLU A 84 10.77 -5.23 15.34
CA GLU A 84 10.52 -3.88 15.82
C GLU A 84 9.22 -3.31 15.22
N ILE A 85 8.41 -2.66 16.05
CA ILE A 85 7.19 -1.99 15.62
C ILE A 85 7.54 -0.73 14.85
N GLN A 86 7.12 -0.68 13.58
CA GLN A 86 7.33 0.49 12.72
C GLN A 86 6.19 1.49 12.81
N GLN A 87 4.95 0.99 12.85
CA GLN A 87 3.75 1.81 13.03
C GLN A 87 2.58 0.93 13.48
N VAL A 88 1.68 1.53 14.28
CA VAL A 88 0.36 0.97 14.60
C VAL A 88 -0.67 2.04 14.27
N ALA A 89 -1.57 1.75 13.34
CA ALA A 89 -2.60 2.68 12.91
C ALA A 89 -3.75 1.96 12.20
N ASP A 90 -4.85 2.65 11.94
CA ASP A 90 -5.88 2.18 11.02
C ASP A 90 -5.34 2.06 9.58
N PRO A 91 -5.98 1.25 8.72
CA PRO A 91 -5.53 1.02 7.35
C PRO A 91 -5.35 2.29 6.51
N VAL A 92 -6.24 3.28 6.66
CA VAL A 92 -6.20 4.53 5.88
C VAL A 92 -4.99 5.36 6.29
N SER A 93 -4.76 5.51 7.59
CA SER A 93 -3.61 6.22 8.14
C SER A 93 -2.27 5.58 7.75
N LEU A 94 -2.18 4.24 7.76
CA LEU A 94 -0.97 3.54 7.29
C LEU A 94 -0.63 3.87 5.84
N TYR A 95 -1.64 3.97 4.98
CA TYR A 95 -1.45 4.28 3.56
C TYR A 95 -1.15 5.76 3.32
N GLN A 96 -1.92 6.66 3.94
CA GLN A 96 -1.85 8.09 3.69
C GLN A 96 -0.75 8.79 4.47
N THR A 97 -0.50 8.34 5.71
CA THR A 97 0.41 8.99 6.66
C THR A 97 1.42 8.01 7.27
N PRO A 98 2.19 7.27 6.42
CA PRO A 98 3.20 6.35 6.93
C PRO A 98 4.24 7.08 7.77
N SER A 99 4.64 6.51 8.91
CA SER A 99 5.59 7.13 9.85
C SER A 99 7.02 7.19 9.30
N ASN A 100 7.37 6.28 8.40
CA ASN A 100 8.69 6.20 7.79
C ASN A 100 8.64 5.62 6.37
N LEU A 101 9.78 5.67 5.70
CA LEU A 101 9.93 5.20 4.32
C LEU A 101 9.71 3.68 4.18
N PHE A 102 10.05 2.90 5.23
CA PHE A 102 9.79 1.46 5.23
C PHE A 102 8.29 1.19 5.15
N VAL A 103 7.49 1.78 6.04
CA VAL A 103 6.02 1.63 6.03
C VAL A 103 5.43 2.10 4.71
N ALA A 104 5.90 3.25 4.19
CA ALA A 104 5.45 3.78 2.90
C ALA A 104 5.68 2.82 1.74
N ARG A 105 6.81 2.11 1.73
CA ARG A 105 7.16 1.11 0.71
C ARG A 105 6.49 -0.23 0.93
N PHE A 106 6.30 -0.60 2.18
CA PHE A 106 5.68 -1.88 2.54
C PHE A 106 4.17 -1.89 2.26
N ILE A 107 3.50 -0.74 2.45
CA ILE A 107 2.04 -0.62 2.31
C ILE A 107 1.69 -0.05 0.93
N GLY A 108 0.86 -0.77 0.18
CA GLY A 108 0.30 -0.34 -1.11
C GLY A 108 0.86 -1.07 -2.33
N SER A 109 0.00 -1.27 -3.31
CA SER A 109 0.33 -1.86 -4.62
C SER A 109 -0.30 -0.98 -5.72
N PRO A 110 0.51 -0.45 -6.66
CA PRO A 110 1.98 -0.50 -6.74
C PRO A 110 2.70 0.08 -5.53
N ILE A 111 3.98 -0.32 -5.36
CA ILE A 111 4.85 0.27 -4.33
C ILE A 111 4.98 1.77 -4.59
N ILE A 112 5.04 2.58 -3.53
CA ILE A 112 5.24 4.02 -3.63
C ILE A 112 6.48 4.35 -4.46
N ASN A 113 6.36 5.31 -5.40
CA ASN A 113 7.51 5.84 -6.11
C ASN A 113 8.33 6.72 -5.18
N THR A 114 9.65 6.59 -5.23
CA THR A 114 10.55 7.35 -4.37
C THR A 114 11.64 7.99 -5.20
N PHE A 115 11.85 9.28 -4.99
CA PHE A 115 12.86 10.08 -5.68
C PHE A 115 13.80 10.68 -4.64
N ALA A 116 15.09 10.38 -4.74
CA ALA A 116 16.10 11.02 -3.89
C ALA A 116 16.25 12.50 -4.25
N LYS A 117 16.69 13.32 -3.30
CA LYS A 117 17.06 14.72 -3.59
C LYS A 117 18.17 14.73 -4.62
N GLY A 118 17.97 15.49 -5.71
CA GLY A 118 18.89 15.51 -6.86
C GLY A 118 18.62 14.43 -7.93
N SER A 119 17.54 13.65 -7.81
CA SER A 119 17.09 12.75 -8.88
C SER A 119 16.94 13.49 -10.19
N ALA A 120 17.44 12.92 -11.30
CA ALA A 120 17.33 13.49 -12.63
C ALA A 120 15.89 13.55 -13.17
N ALA A 121 15.02 12.72 -12.64
CA ALA A 121 13.60 12.73 -12.96
C ALA A 121 12.86 13.92 -12.33
N LEU A 122 13.36 14.50 -11.24
CA LEU A 122 12.76 15.65 -10.57
C LEU A 122 13.08 16.96 -11.28
N ASN A 123 12.12 17.88 -11.26
CA ASN A 123 12.34 19.25 -11.68
C ASN A 123 13.22 20.00 -10.66
N PRO A 124 14.44 20.41 -11.03
CA PRO A 124 15.36 21.11 -10.11
C PRO A 124 14.83 22.47 -9.64
N ASN A 125 13.89 23.06 -10.39
CA ASN A 125 13.26 24.36 -10.08
C ASN A 125 11.89 24.19 -9.41
N SER A 126 11.55 22.99 -8.92
CA SER A 126 10.28 22.79 -8.21
C SER A 126 10.25 23.59 -6.90
N ALA A 127 9.05 23.95 -6.46
CA ALA A 127 8.84 24.65 -5.19
C ALA A 127 9.39 23.91 -3.96
N PHE A 128 9.69 22.62 -4.10
CA PHE A 128 10.20 21.76 -3.02
C PHE A 128 11.73 21.60 -3.05
N ALA A 129 12.43 22.13 -4.07
CA ALA A 129 13.88 21.95 -4.23
C ALA A 129 14.69 22.48 -3.04
N GLU A 130 14.29 23.62 -2.48
CA GLU A 130 14.97 24.29 -1.37
C GLU A 130 14.61 23.70 0.02
N LEU A 131 13.59 22.86 0.12
CA LEU A 131 13.20 22.27 1.39
C LEU A 131 14.21 21.21 1.86
N ASN A 132 14.29 21.04 3.18
CA ASN A 132 15.19 20.05 3.80
C ASN A 132 14.52 18.66 3.85
N TRP A 133 14.75 17.85 2.82
CA TRP A 133 14.32 16.46 2.71
C TRP A 133 15.39 15.63 2.01
N ALA A 134 15.36 14.31 2.17
CA ALA A 134 16.26 13.39 1.49
C ALA A 134 15.55 12.61 0.38
N THR A 135 14.28 12.24 0.61
CA THR A 135 13.49 11.46 -0.35
C THR A 135 12.06 12.01 -0.42
N ILE A 136 11.52 12.11 -1.63
CA ILE A 136 10.09 12.36 -1.88
C ILE A 136 9.44 11.04 -2.27
N GLY A 137 8.32 10.70 -1.61
CA GLY A 137 7.45 9.58 -1.94
C GLY A 137 6.17 10.05 -2.63
N VAL A 138 5.76 9.34 -3.70
CA VAL A 138 4.54 9.62 -4.44
C VAL A 138 3.82 8.32 -4.77
N ARG A 139 2.55 8.19 -4.37
CA ARG A 139 1.70 7.07 -4.78
C ARG A 139 1.40 7.15 -6.26
N SER A 140 1.31 6.00 -6.93
CA SER A 140 1.14 5.89 -8.38
C SER A 140 -0.11 6.60 -8.92
N GLU A 141 -1.17 6.67 -8.14
CA GLU A 141 -2.46 7.28 -8.49
C GLU A 141 -2.52 8.80 -8.26
N HIS A 142 -1.50 9.38 -7.64
CA HIS A 142 -1.48 10.83 -7.34
C HIS A 142 -0.85 11.67 -8.45
N PHE A 143 -0.24 11.04 -9.43
CA PHE A 143 0.29 11.77 -10.58
C PHE A 143 -0.82 12.35 -11.45
N ARG A 144 -0.58 13.52 -12.02
CA ARG A 144 -1.45 14.23 -12.94
C ARG A 144 -0.64 14.69 -14.15
N PRO A 145 -1.25 14.86 -15.33
CA PRO A 145 -0.56 15.44 -16.48
C PRO A 145 0.00 16.82 -16.14
N GLY A 146 1.23 17.06 -16.54
CA GLY A 146 1.92 18.35 -16.46
C GLY A 146 2.40 18.80 -17.83
N THR A 147 3.20 19.86 -17.85
CA THR A 147 3.83 20.40 -19.08
C THR A 147 5.34 20.55 -18.88
N ALA A 148 6.10 20.72 -19.96
CA ALA A 148 7.54 20.93 -19.89
C ALA A 148 7.95 22.13 -19.01
N ASP A 149 7.10 23.14 -18.93
CA ASP A 149 7.33 24.35 -18.12
C ASP A 149 6.84 24.20 -16.67
N ASN A 150 5.96 23.20 -16.40
CA ASN A 150 5.35 23.01 -15.09
C ASN A 150 5.16 21.51 -14.80
N TYR A 151 6.14 20.92 -14.14
CA TYR A 151 6.13 19.52 -13.72
C TYR A 151 6.90 19.36 -12.40
N LEU A 152 6.61 18.28 -11.70
CA LEU A 152 7.43 17.80 -10.59
C LEU A 152 8.39 16.70 -11.05
N VAL A 153 7.87 15.74 -11.83
CA VAL A 153 8.60 14.56 -12.31
C VAL A 153 8.43 14.44 -13.82
N ARG A 154 9.48 14.05 -14.51
CA ARG A 154 9.43 13.69 -15.94
C ARG A 154 9.90 12.27 -16.15
N GLY A 155 9.42 11.65 -17.22
CA GLY A 155 9.82 10.30 -17.59
C GLY A 155 9.42 9.96 -19.01
N LYS A 156 9.95 8.85 -19.50
CA LYS A 156 9.60 8.28 -20.79
C LYS A 156 8.85 6.96 -20.58
N ALA A 157 7.72 6.80 -21.25
CA ALA A 157 6.94 5.58 -21.13
C ALA A 157 7.70 4.39 -21.74
N VAL A 158 7.99 3.38 -20.94
CA VAL A 158 8.69 2.16 -21.36
C VAL A 158 7.75 0.98 -21.48
N ARG A 159 6.62 0.99 -20.75
CA ARG A 159 5.60 -0.05 -20.79
C ARG A 159 4.25 0.51 -20.35
N VAL A 160 3.19 0.12 -21.04
CA VAL A 160 1.80 0.42 -20.70
C VAL A 160 1.06 -0.90 -20.48
N GLU A 161 0.42 -1.06 -19.34
CA GLU A 161 -0.38 -2.23 -18.98
C GLU A 161 -1.83 -1.78 -18.76
N ALA A 162 -2.76 -2.43 -19.45
CA ALA A 162 -4.18 -2.19 -19.25
C ALA A 162 -4.85 -3.48 -18.74
N VAL A 163 -5.45 -3.41 -17.55
CA VAL A 163 -6.20 -4.51 -16.95
C VAL A 163 -7.60 -4.00 -16.60
N GLY A 164 -8.55 -4.32 -17.46
CA GLY A 164 -9.90 -3.79 -17.34
C GLY A 164 -9.92 -2.28 -17.53
N LYS A 165 -10.34 -1.54 -16.50
CA LYS A 165 -10.36 -0.07 -16.48
C LYS A 165 -9.06 0.55 -15.95
N ASP A 166 -8.21 -0.27 -15.34
CA ASP A 166 -7.00 0.23 -14.68
C ASP A 166 -5.84 0.21 -15.67
N ILE A 167 -5.21 1.37 -15.84
CA ILE A 167 -4.04 1.56 -16.70
C ILE A 167 -2.84 1.85 -15.81
N THR A 168 -1.78 1.07 -15.99
CA THR A 168 -0.51 1.26 -15.31
C THR A 168 0.57 1.57 -16.33
N VAL A 169 1.27 2.68 -16.16
CA VAL A 169 2.34 3.12 -17.03
C VAL A 169 3.67 3.06 -16.27
N HIS A 170 4.60 2.29 -16.79
CA HIS A 170 5.98 2.26 -16.30
C HIS A 170 6.78 3.32 -17.04
N LEU A 171 7.39 4.19 -16.27
CA LEU A 171 8.19 5.31 -16.76
C LEU A 171 9.65 5.10 -16.36
N GLU A 172 10.56 5.63 -17.19
CA GLU A 172 12.00 5.63 -16.91
C GLU A 172 12.60 6.99 -17.31
N TRP A 173 13.52 7.50 -16.48
CA TRP A 173 14.32 8.67 -16.77
C TRP A 173 15.74 8.48 -16.21
N GLU A 174 16.75 8.52 -17.10
CA GLU A 174 18.17 8.35 -16.73
C GLU A 174 18.45 7.15 -15.80
N GLY A 175 17.75 6.02 -16.07
CA GLY A 175 17.88 4.78 -15.30
C GLY A 175 17.00 4.68 -14.05
N GLU A 176 16.32 5.76 -13.65
CA GLU A 176 15.33 5.73 -12.58
C GLU A 176 13.98 5.26 -13.12
N ARG A 177 13.35 4.32 -12.44
CA ARG A 177 12.05 3.75 -12.83
C ARG A 177 10.99 4.07 -11.82
N PHE A 178 9.81 4.40 -12.31
CA PHE A 178 8.64 4.66 -11.49
C PHE A 178 7.34 4.30 -12.22
N VAL A 179 6.25 4.22 -11.48
CA VAL A 179 4.97 3.69 -11.97
C VAL A 179 3.87 4.72 -11.72
N VAL A 180 3.03 4.91 -12.73
CA VAL A 180 1.87 5.82 -12.66
C VAL A 180 0.61 5.02 -12.96
N SER A 181 -0.42 5.19 -12.15
CA SER A 181 -1.70 4.51 -12.32
C SER A 181 -2.77 5.50 -12.77
N ASN A 182 -3.58 5.07 -13.74
CA ASN A 182 -4.77 5.78 -14.20
C ASN A 182 -4.51 7.24 -14.60
N LEU A 183 -3.38 7.48 -15.30
CA LEU A 183 -3.11 8.79 -15.86
C LEU A 183 -4.06 9.05 -17.04
N ASP A 184 -4.69 10.24 -17.03
CA ASP A 184 -5.57 10.65 -18.11
C ASP A 184 -4.81 10.78 -19.44
N GLY A 185 -5.36 10.22 -20.50
CA GLY A 185 -4.83 10.26 -21.85
C GLY A 185 -4.24 8.94 -22.35
N ASP A 186 -4.24 8.76 -23.65
CA ASP A 186 -3.61 7.61 -24.33
C ASP A 186 -2.10 7.84 -24.40
N LEU A 187 -1.35 7.09 -23.61
CA LEU A 187 0.10 7.13 -23.60
C LEU A 187 0.68 6.01 -24.46
N GLU A 188 1.62 6.37 -25.33
CA GLU A 188 2.36 5.43 -26.15
C GLU A 188 3.76 5.16 -25.58
N VAL A 189 4.24 3.92 -25.77
CA VAL A 189 5.62 3.56 -25.43
C VAL A 189 6.60 4.44 -26.22
N GLY A 190 7.58 5.01 -25.53
CA GLY A 190 8.54 5.94 -26.09
C GLY A 190 8.18 7.42 -25.93
N GLN A 191 6.95 7.72 -25.52
CA GLN A 191 6.50 9.09 -25.28
C GLN A 191 7.13 9.65 -24.00
N GLU A 192 7.63 10.89 -24.06
CA GLU A 192 8.05 11.65 -22.90
C GLU A 192 6.84 12.30 -22.24
N VAL A 193 6.76 12.20 -20.91
CA VAL A 193 5.67 12.75 -20.11
C VAL A 193 6.20 13.62 -18.99
N TYR A 194 5.48 14.68 -18.72
CA TYR A 194 5.68 15.59 -17.62
C TYR A 194 4.53 15.45 -16.63
N LEU A 195 4.86 15.29 -15.36
CA LEU A 195 3.88 14.93 -14.34
C LEU A 195 3.93 15.92 -13.18
N GLN A 196 2.76 16.30 -12.72
CA GLN A 196 2.54 17.04 -11.49
C GLN A 196 2.01 16.14 -10.39
N VAL A 197 2.16 16.58 -9.15
CA VAL A 197 1.56 15.95 -7.97
C VAL A 197 1.06 17.06 -7.06
N PRO A 198 -0.20 17.00 -6.57
CA PRO A 198 -0.68 17.93 -5.55
C PRO A 198 0.21 17.91 -4.31
N ALA A 199 0.53 19.08 -3.76
CA ALA A 199 1.49 19.22 -2.65
C ALA A 199 1.09 18.37 -1.43
N GLU A 200 -0.20 18.30 -1.13
CA GLU A 200 -0.77 17.51 -0.03
C GLU A 200 -0.68 15.99 -0.22
N ARG A 201 -0.25 15.54 -1.42
CA ARG A 201 -0.05 14.12 -1.77
C ARG A 201 1.42 13.72 -1.80
N LEU A 202 2.31 14.66 -1.51
CA LEU A 202 3.74 14.40 -1.41
C LEU A 202 4.08 13.94 0.01
N LEU A 203 4.87 12.87 0.10
CA LEU A 203 5.42 12.39 1.35
C LEU A 203 6.91 12.68 1.36
N PHE A 204 7.36 13.46 2.36
CA PHE A 204 8.76 13.82 2.49
C PHE A 204 9.42 13.00 3.61
N PHE A 205 10.62 12.49 3.35
CA PHE A 205 11.39 11.69 4.31
C PHE A 205 12.78 12.31 4.50
N GLN A 206 13.28 12.21 5.72
CA GLN A 206 14.64 12.60 6.11
C GLN A 206 15.65 11.51 5.74
N GLU A 207 16.95 11.76 5.95
CA GLU A 207 18.02 10.77 5.73
C GLU A 207 17.86 9.52 6.62
N ASP A 208 17.35 9.68 7.83
CA ASP A 208 17.03 8.58 8.75
C ASP A 208 15.73 7.84 8.40
N GLN A 209 15.14 8.14 7.23
CA GLN A 209 13.90 7.60 6.67
C GLN A 209 12.62 7.98 7.44
N ARG A 210 12.67 8.79 8.47
CA ARG A 210 11.48 9.30 9.15
C ARG A 210 10.72 10.27 8.26
N ARG A 211 9.39 10.21 8.34
CA ARG A 211 8.54 11.15 7.62
C ARG A 211 8.64 12.55 8.22
N ILE A 212 8.70 13.55 7.35
CA ILE A 212 8.58 14.95 7.73
C ILE A 212 7.10 15.29 7.83
N LEU A 213 6.62 15.62 9.02
CA LEU A 213 5.23 16.01 9.24
C LEU A 213 4.97 17.41 8.67
N SER A 214 3.81 17.60 8.05
CA SER A 214 3.32 18.92 7.64
C SER A 214 3.02 19.79 8.87
N GLU A 215 2.92 21.11 8.69
CA GLU A 215 2.61 22.02 9.80
C GLU A 215 1.28 21.67 10.48
N SER A 216 0.26 21.32 9.69
CA SER A 216 -1.06 20.90 10.19
C SER A 216 -1.05 19.59 10.99
N GLU A 217 -0.08 18.70 10.73
CA GLU A 217 0.07 17.43 11.45
C GLU A 217 0.90 17.54 12.73
N ARG A 218 1.57 18.68 12.95
CA ARG A 218 2.37 18.94 14.18
C ARG A 218 1.53 19.55 15.31
N GLU A 219 0.36 20.10 14.98
CA GLU A 219 -0.52 20.82 15.90
C GLU A 219 -1.68 19.96 16.46
N GLY A 220 -1.82 18.71 16.03
CA GLY A 220 -2.84 17.74 16.46
C GLY A 220 -2.28 16.63 17.31
#